data_2eff789e0e7d63c34a7a65a840112056
#
_entry.id   2eff789e0e7d63c34a7a65a840112056
#
_cell.length_a   1.000
_cell.length_b   1.000
_cell.length_c   1.000
_cell.angle_alpha   90.00
_cell.angle_beta   90.00
_cell.angle_gamma   90.00
#
_symmetry.space_group_name_H-M   'P 1'
#
loop_
_entity.id
_entity.type
_entity.pdbx_description
1 polymer ?
#
loop_
_entity_poly.entity_id
_entity_poly.type
_entity_poly.pdbx_seq_one_letter_code
_entity_poly.pdbx_strand_id
1 'polypeptide(L)'
;MTELTGKRALVTGSKSGIGFAIAKRLVQAGAEIILHARSDSAEVEEAKMKLAKLTTQGVSIALGDFSDPKSCRSIFEKIKKDNKPIDILVNNAAIQPVCALADMSSSDISQMLEINLQIPIMMTRYFAEYSEKGGSILNICSIEGLTPALNHSHYASSKAGLINFTKASALELGSKNIRVNSICPGLIERQNLDKDWPQGVKSWLEKAPLKRLGAGNDIANAALFLVSDAASFITGANLVVDGGMECVPSW
;
A
#
# COMPACT_ATOMS: atom_id res chain seq x y z
N MET A 1 -6.96 2.15 -22.56
CA MET A 1 -6.32 2.65 -21.31
C MET A 1 -7.24 2.27 -20.17
N THR A 2 -6.68 1.83 -19.05
CA THR A 2 -7.46 1.48 -17.84
C THR A 2 -8.01 2.77 -17.24
N GLU A 3 -9.33 2.90 -17.15
CA GLU A 3 -10.01 4.12 -16.73
C GLU A 3 -10.67 3.92 -15.38
N LEU A 4 -10.58 4.94 -14.52
CA LEU A 4 -11.19 4.98 -13.18
C LEU A 4 -12.13 6.18 -13.00
N THR A 5 -12.62 6.75 -14.12
CA THR A 5 -13.57 7.87 -14.08
C THR A 5 -14.80 7.50 -13.25
N GLY A 6 -15.17 8.37 -12.31
CA GLY A 6 -16.26 8.15 -11.37
C GLY A 6 -15.94 7.22 -10.18
N LYS A 7 -14.72 6.67 -10.11
CA LYS A 7 -14.25 5.90 -8.96
C LYS A 7 -13.58 6.79 -7.92
N ARG A 8 -13.75 6.44 -6.65
CA ARG A 8 -13.16 7.13 -5.51
C ARG A 8 -12.21 6.20 -4.75
N ALA A 9 -10.95 6.63 -4.56
CA ALA A 9 -9.91 5.81 -3.96
C ALA A 9 -9.30 6.44 -2.70
N LEU A 10 -9.21 5.68 -1.61
CA LEU A 10 -8.42 6.01 -0.43
C LEU A 10 -7.07 5.30 -0.52
N VAL A 11 -5.97 6.07 -0.42
CA VAL A 11 -4.62 5.53 -0.39
C VAL A 11 -3.95 5.90 0.94
N THR A 12 -3.66 4.91 1.78
CA THR A 12 -3.04 5.16 3.09
C THR A 12 -1.55 5.44 2.97
N GLY A 13 -1.03 6.39 3.80
CA GLY A 13 0.39 6.76 3.76
C GLY A 13 0.82 7.36 2.41
N SER A 14 -0.01 8.21 1.80
CA SER A 14 0.15 8.62 0.40
C SER A 14 0.73 10.04 0.21
N LYS A 15 1.29 10.66 1.25
CA LYS A 15 1.98 11.95 1.09
C LYS A 15 3.29 11.87 0.31
N SER A 16 3.91 10.67 0.23
CA SER A 16 5.23 10.45 -0.42
C SER A 16 5.40 9.00 -0.87
N GLY A 17 6.55 8.70 -1.50
CA GLY A 17 6.97 7.33 -1.84
C GLY A 17 5.98 6.58 -2.74
N ILE A 18 5.86 5.27 -2.49
CA ILE A 18 4.98 4.37 -3.25
C ILE A 18 3.52 4.84 -3.18
N GLY A 19 3.04 5.22 -1.99
CA GLY A 19 1.66 5.68 -1.81
C GLY A 19 1.33 6.91 -2.66
N PHE A 20 2.24 7.89 -2.73
CA PHE A 20 2.07 9.06 -3.60
C PHE A 20 2.10 8.69 -5.09
N ALA A 21 3.02 7.81 -5.50
CA ALA A 21 3.09 7.35 -6.88
C ALA A 21 1.80 6.62 -7.30
N ILE A 22 1.24 5.78 -6.43
CA ILE A 22 -0.05 5.11 -6.65
C ILE A 22 -1.16 6.16 -6.76
N ALA A 23 -1.29 7.07 -5.79
CA ALA A 23 -2.31 8.11 -5.81
C ALA A 23 -2.24 8.95 -7.11
N LYS A 24 -1.03 9.34 -7.53
CA LYS A 24 -0.78 10.05 -8.79
C LYS A 24 -1.25 9.25 -10.00
N ARG A 25 -0.95 7.97 -10.05
CA ARG A 25 -1.33 7.10 -11.18
C ARG A 25 -2.83 6.90 -11.28
N LEU A 26 -3.52 6.74 -10.12
CA LEU A 26 -4.97 6.62 -10.07
C LEU A 26 -5.66 7.94 -10.47
N VAL A 27 -5.13 9.10 -10.04
CA VAL A 27 -5.59 10.43 -10.49
C VAL A 27 -5.50 10.54 -12.02
N GLN A 28 -4.37 10.15 -12.61
CA GLN A 28 -4.17 10.17 -14.06
C GLN A 28 -5.10 9.23 -14.82
N ALA A 29 -5.63 8.22 -14.14
CA ALA A 29 -6.64 7.32 -14.67
C ALA A 29 -8.09 7.82 -14.44
N GLY A 30 -8.27 9.01 -13.84
CA GLY A 30 -9.57 9.65 -13.65
C GLY A 30 -10.24 9.42 -12.29
N ALA A 31 -9.55 8.84 -11.29
CA ALA A 31 -10.12 8.64 -9.97
C ALA A 31 -10.16 9.94 -9.14
N GLU A 32 -11.20 10.10 -8.32
CA GLU A 32 -11.18 11.00 -7.16
C GLU A 32 -10.29 10.38 -6.07
N ILE A 33 -9.38 11.15 -5.45
CA ILE A 33 -8.43 10.64 -4.47
C ILE A 33 -8.67 11.22 -3.08
N ILE A 34 -8.63 10.33 -2.09
CA ILE A 34 -8.48 10.66 -0.69
C ILE A 34 -7.05 10.29 -0.28
N LEU A 35 -6.21 11.30 -0.11
CA LEU A 35 -4.87 11.12 0.47
C LEU A 35 -5.00 10.86 1.96
N HIS A 36 -4.21 9.93 2.49
CA HIS A 36 -4.11 9.75 3.93
C HIS A 36 -2.70 10.09 4.43
N ALA A 37 -2.65 10.83 5.53
CA ALA A 37 -1.44 11.12 6.29
C ALA A 37 -1.71 11.01 7.80
N ARG A 38 -0.65 10.77 8.58
CA ARG A 38 -0.73 10.65 10.04
C ARG A 38 -1.24 11.93 10.69
N SER A 39 -0.72 13.07 10.25
CA SER A 39 -1.03 14.40 10.77
C SER A 39 -0.99 15.43 9.65
N ASP A 40 -1.54 16.58 9.90
CA ASP A 40 -1.43 17.73 9.02
C ASP A 40 0.02 18.21 8.93
N SER A 41 0.46 18.53 7.72
CA SER A 41 1.80 19.06 7.45
C SER A 41 1.86 19.73 6.08
N ALA A 42 2.85 20.61 5.89
CA ALA A 42 3.10 21.26 4.60
C ALA A 42 3.30 20.24 3.47
N GLU A 43 3.90 19.08 3.78
CA GLU A 43 4.16 18.03 2.78
C GLU A 43 2.87 17.35 2.30
N VAL A 44 1.86 17.16 3.15
CA VAL A 44 0.59 16.57 2.71
C VAL A 44 -0.23 17.55 1.89
N GLU A 45 -0.21 18.84 2.22
CA GLU A 45 -0.84 19.86 1.40
C GLU A 45 -0.12 20.03 0.05
N GLU A 46 1.22 19.99 0.02
CA GLU A 46 1.99 19.98 -1.22
C GLU A 46 1.65 18.78 -2.09
N ALA A 47 1.55 17.58 -1.51
CA ALA A 47 1.14 16.37 -2.21
C ALA A 47 -0.25 16.54 -2.83
N LYS A 48 -1.22 17.05 -2.07
CA LYS A 48 -2.57 17.36 -2.56
C LYS A 48 -2.55 18.33 -3.72
N MET A 49 -1.80 19.44 -3.59
CA MET A 49 -1.69 20.45 -4.65
C MET A 49 -1.05 19.86 -5.93
N LYS A 50 -0.03 19.00 -5.81
CA LYS A 50 0.57 18.30 -6.95
C LYS A 50 -0.44 17.42 -7.68
N LEU A 51 -1.27 16.68 -6.94
CA LEU A 51 -2.29 15.82 -7.54
C LEU A 51 -3.44 16.63 -8.16
N ALA A 52 -3.90 17.68 -7.50
CA ALA A 52 -4.98 18.52 -7.98
C ALA A 52 -4.66 19.21 -9.33
N LYS A 53 -3.38 19.43 -9.65
CA LYS A 53 -2.95 19.93 -10.97
C LYS A 53 -3.10 18.90 -12.10
N LEU A 54 -3.29 17.64 -11.78
CA LEU A 54 -3.34 16.54 -12.76
C LEU A 54 -4.76 16.08 -13.09
N THR A 55 -5.77 16.63 -12.41
CA THR A 55 -7.16 16.16 -12.54
C THR A 55 -8.16 17.29 -12.30
N THR A 56 -9.34 17.14 -12.91
CA THR A 56 -10.55 17.90 -12.57
C THR A 56 -11.42 17.18 -11.52
N GLN A 57 -11.06 15.95 -11.16
CA GLN A 57 -11.68 15.20 -10.08
C GLN A 57 -11.21 15.72 -8.71
N GLY A 58 -11.94 15.39 -7.65
CA GLY A 58 -11.59 15.83 -6.31
C GLY A 58 -10.30 15.19 -5.77
N VAL A 59 -9.52 15.99 -5.01
CA VAL A 59 -8.41 15.50 -4.18
C VAL A 59 -8.63 16.02 -2.76
N SER A 60 -8.89 15.12 -1.83
CA SER A 60 -9.14 15.42 -0.41
C SER A 60 -8.10 14.76 0.50
N ILE A 61 -8.07 15.14 1.77
CA ILE A 61 -7.16 14.58 2.78
C ILE A 61 -7.98 13.96 3.91
N ALA A 62 -7.61 12.75 4.29
CA ALA A 62 -8.02 12.09 5.52
C ALA A 62 -6.82 12.02 6.48
N LEU A 63 -6.92 12.65 7.64
CA LEU A 63 -5.88 12.57 8.67
C LEU A 63 -6.25 11.52 9.71
N GLY A 64 -5.25 10.72 10.13
CA GLY A 64 -5.40 9.74 11.19
C GLY A 64 -4.07 9.10 11.55
N ASP A 65 -3.70 9.16 12.83
CA ASP A 65 -2.53 8.42 13.32
C ASP A 65 -2.95 6.98 13.61
N PHE A 66 -2.34 6.04 12.92
CA PHE A 66 -2.62 4.61 13.08
C PHE A 66 -2.08 4.01 14.40
N SER A 67 -1.36 4.77 15.20
CA SER A 67 -1.10 4.42 16.62
C SER A 67 -2.33 4.67 17.51
N ASP A 68 -3.36 5.40 17.04
CA ASP A 68 -4.65 5.54 17.71
C ASP A 68 -5.65 4.52 17.13
N PRO A 69 -6.13 3.55 17.92
CA PRO A 69 -7.08 2.52 17.47
C PRO A 69 -8.39 3.09 16.88
N LYS A 70 -8.74 4.35 17.20
CA LYS A 70 -9.95 5.01 16.68
C LYS A 70 -9.76 5.59 15.28
N SER A 71 -8.54 5.76 14.81
CA SER A 71 -8.23 6.43 13.54
C SER A 71 -8.89 5.76 12.34
N CYS A 72 -8.81 4.43 12.23
CA CYS A 72 -9.44 3.71 11.12
C CYS A 72 -10.93 4.02 11.00
N ARG A 73 -11.65 3.94 12.12
CA ARG A 73 -13.08 4.23 12.16
C ARG A 73 -13.38 5.69 11.81
N SER A 74 -12.65 6.63 12.40
CA SER A 74 -12.86 8.06 12.19
C SER A 74 -12.65 8.49 10.73
N ILE A 75 -11.69 7.86 10.03
CA ILE A 75 -11.46 8.08 8.60
C ILE A 75 -12.71 7.70 7.80
N PHE A 76 -13.26 6.50 8.01
CA PHE A 76 -14.45 6.04 7.28
C PHE A 76 -15.71 6.82 7.66
N GLU A 77 -15.87 7.22 8.91
CA GLU A 77 -16.98 8.10 9.33
C GLU A 77 -16.93 9.47 8.62
N LYS A 78 -15.73 10.03 8.41
CA LYS A 78 -15.55 11.27 7.62
C LYS A 78 -15.89 11.04 6.14
N ILE A 79 -15.41 9.94 5.55
CA ILE A 79 -15.70 9.58 4.15
C ILE A 79 -17.22 9.42 3.95
N LYS A 80 -17.92 8.81 4.90
CA LYS A 80 -19.38 8.64 4.84
C LYS A 80 -20.14 9.95 4.83
N LYS A 81 -19.65 10.97 5.56
CA LYS A 81 -20.31 12.30 5.61
C LYS A 81 -20.36 12.99 4.26
N ASP A 82 -19.47 12.64 3.35
CA ASP A 82 -19.46 13.20 1.99
C ASP A 82 -20.59 12.64 1.09
N ASN A 83 -21.37 11.67 1.57
CA ASN A 83 -22.41 10.95 0.81
C ASN A 83 -21.94 10.41 -0.56
N LYS A 84 -20.65 10.12 -0.68
CA LYS A 84 -20.06 9.52 -1.86
C LYS A 84 -19.51 8.14 -1.52
N PRO A 85 -19.77 7.12 -2.34
CA PRO A 85 -19.20 5.78 -2.13
C PRO A 85 -17.68 5.82 -2.22
N ILE A 86 -17.04 4.84 -1.63
CA ILE A 86 -15.62 4.54 -1.83
C ILE A 86 -15.53 3.23 -2.61
N ASP A 87 -14.77 3.23 -3.72
CA ASP A 87 -14.66 2.09 -4.62
C ASP A 87 -13.32 1.35 -4.48
N ILE A 88 -12.29 2.07 -4.02
CA ILE A 88 -10.92 1.53 -3.96
C ILE A 88 -10.28 1.90 -2.63
N LEU A 89 -9.68 0.89 -1.98
CA LEU A 89 -8.82 1.05 -0.82
C LEU A 89 -7.41 0.54 -1.15
N VAL A 90 -6.39 1.36 -0.92
CA VAL A 90 -4.99 0.94 -0.99
C VAL A 90 -4.36 1.04 0.41
N ASN A 91 -4.12 -0.11 1.03
CA ASN A 91 -3.38 -0.25 2.28
C ASN A 91 -1.88 -0.19 1.98
N ASN A 92 -1.31 1.02 2.07
CA ASN A 92 0.10 1.27 1.78
C ASN A 92 0.88 1.77 3.01
N ALA A 93 0.23 2.43 3.97
CA ALA A 93 0.90 2.90 5.19
C ALA A 93 1.61 1.75 5.92
N ALA A 94 2.88 1.92 6.23
CA ALA A 94 3.69 0.92 6.90
C ALA A 94 4.90 1.56 7.61
N ILE A 95 5.49 0.82 8.54
CA ILE A 95 6.79 1.10 9.15
C ILE A 95 7.76 -0.05 8.85
N GLN A 96 9.07 0.25 8.82
CA GLN A 96 10.12 -0.73 8.55
C GLN A 96 11.40 -0.42 9.34
N PRO A 97 11.36 -0.30 10.67
CA PRO A 97 12.57 -0.19 11.47
C PRO A 97 13.40 -1.49 11.37
N VAL A 98 14.71 -1.33 11.36
CA VAL A 98 15.68 -2.44 11.40
C VAL A 98 15.97 -2.77 12.84
N CYS A 99 15.85 -4.05 13.24
CA CYS A 99 16.13 -4.52 14.58
C CYS A 99 16.59 -5.97 14.57
N ALA A 100 17.74 -6.26 15.18
CA ALA A 100 18.18 -7.64 15.33
C ALA A 100 17.24 -8.41 16.28
N LEU A 101 17.02 -9.70 16.01
CA LEU A 101 16.09 -10.51 16.81
C LEU A 101 16.45 -10.54 18.30
N ALA A 102 17.75 -10.52 18.63
CA ALA A 102 18.24 -10.52 20.01
C ALA A 102 17.95 -9.21 20.79
N ASP A 103 17.81 -8.09 20.04
CA ASP A 103 17.62 -6.76 20.62
C ASP A 103 16.15 -6.30 20.57
N MET A 104 15.29 -7.11 19.96
CA MET A 104 13.90 -6.77 19.68
C MET A 104 13.04 -6.82 20.95
N SER A 105 12.44 -5.70 21.31
CA SER A 105 11.50 -5.62 22.42
C SER A 105 10.08 -6.04 22.03
N SER A 106 9.26 -6.37 23.03
CA SER A 106 7.82 -6.63 22.81
C SER A 106 7.10 -5.44 22.21
N SER A 107 7.53 -4.20 22.52
CA SER A 107 6.92 -3.00 21.92
C SER A 107 7.26 -2.85 20.45
N ASP A 108 8.47 -3.21 20.01
CA ASP A 108 8.86 -3.20 18.59
C ASP A 108 7.99 -4.17 17.78
N ILE A 109 7.79 -5.38 18.32
CA ILE A 109 6.94 -6.38 17.71
C ILE A 109 5.48 -5.89 17.64
N SER A 110 4.95 -5.38 18.76
CA SER A 110 3.56 -4.93 18.83
C SER A 110 3.30 -3.79 17.85
N GLN A 111 4.13 -2.78 17.82
CA GLN A 111 4.01 -1.64 16.92
C GLN A 111 4.09 -2.06 15.43
N MET A 112 5.01 -2.98 15.10
CA MET A 112 5.16 -3.51 13.76
C MET A 112 3.89 -4.23 13.30
N LEU A 113 3.38 -5.13 14.12
CA LEU A 113 2.17 -5.91 13.81
C LEU A 113 0.92 -5.04 13.79
N GLU A 114 0.82 -4.06 14.69
CA GLU A 114 -0.28 -3.12 14.71
C GLU A 114 -0.36 -2.33 13.39
N ILE A 115 0.70 -1.63 13.02
CA ILE A 115 0.67 -0.75 11.85
C ILE A 115 0.64 -1.53 10.54
N ASN A 116 1.46 -2.59 10.42
CA ASN A 116 1.64 -3.27 9.13
C ASN A 116 0.63 -4.40 8.86
N LEU A 117 -0.08 -4.87 9.88
CA LEU A 117 -1.03 -5.97 9.74
C LEU A 117 -2.41 -5.63 10.30
N GLN A 118 -2.51 -5.25 11.58
CA GLN A 118 -3.82 -4.99 12.21
C GLN A 118 -4.54 -3.82 11.55
N ILE A 119 -3.84 -2.71 11.23
CA ILE A 119 -4.44 -1.55 10.56
C ILE A 119 -4.99 -1.92 9.17
N PRO A 120 -4.26 -2.58 8.26
CA PRO A 120 -4.82 -3.07 7.00
C PRO A 120 -6.06 -3.96 7.17
N ILE A 121 -6.09 -4.83 8.18
CA ILE A 121 -7.26 -5.65 8.53
C ILE A 121 -8.45 -4.75 8.91
N MET A 122 -8.24 -3.79 9.80
CA MET A 122 -9.30 -2.87 10.24
C MET A 122 -9.79 -1.97 9.09
N MET A 123 -8.90 -1.44 8.27
CA MET A 123 -9.27 -0.65 7.10
C MET A 123 -10.08 -1.46 6.10
N THR A 124 -9.69 -2.72 5.84
CA THR A 124 -10.42 -3.67 4.99
C THR A 124 -11.83 -3.95 5.56
N ARG A 125 -11.94 -4.19 6.86
CA ARG A 125 -13.23 -4.37 7.55
C ARG A 125 -14.14 -3.16 7.36
N TYR A 126 -13.65 -1.95 7.64
CA TYR A 126 -14.46 -0.74 7.47
C TYR A 126 -14.80 -0.50 6.00
N PHE A 127 -13.87 -0.72 5.07
CA PHE A 127 -14.18 -0.64 3.65
C PHE A 127 -15.35 -1.57 3.28
N ALA A 128 -15.32 -2.83 3.71
CA ALA A 128 -16.38 -3.80 3.43
C ALA A 128 -17.72 -3.48 4.13
N GLU A 129 -17.70 -2.71 5.22
CA GLU A 129 -18.89 -2.19 5.89
C GLU A 129 -19.49 -1.00 5.15
N TYR A 130 -18.66 -0.14 4.55
CA TYR A 130 -19.10 1.11 3.90
C TYR A 130 -19.22 1.00 2.38
N SER A 131 -18.76 -0.07 1.76
CA SER A 131 -18.88 -0.31 0.33
C SER A 131 -20.22 -0.98 0.02
N GLU A 132 -21.16 -0.22 -0.56
CA GLU A 132 -22.51 -0.70 -0.89
C GLU A 132 -22.56 -1.49 -2.22
N LYS A 133 -21.62 -1.22 -3.14
CA LYS A 133 -21.64 -1.75 -4.53
C LYS A 133 -20.47 -2.69 -4.85
N GLY A 134 -19.73 -3.11 -3.82
CA GLY A 134 -18.49 -3.82 -4.02
C GLY A 134 -17.30 -2.88 -4.23
N GLY A 135 -16.17 -3.38 -4.69
CA GLY A 135 -14.98 -2.56 -4.90
C GLY A 135 -13.68 -3.34 -5.00
N SER A 136 -12.57 -2.64 -4.85
CA SER A 136 -11.25 -3.26 -4.90
C SER A 136 -10.36 -2.81 -3.76
N ILE A 137 -9.73 -3.77 -3.09
CA ILE A 137 -8.75 -3.55 -2.03
C ILE A 137 -7.39 -4.01 -2.52
N LEU A 138 -6.37 -3.18 -2.32
CA LEU A 138 -4.99 -3.49 -2.64
C LEU A 138 -4.11 -3.34 -1.39
N ASN A 139 -3.44 -4.41 -1.01
CA ASN A 139 -2.48 -4.43 0.09
C ASN A 139 -1.05 -4.30 -0.46
N ILE A 140 -0.29 -3.31 -0.01
CA ILE A 140 1.13 -3.18 -0.34
C ILE A 140 1.94 -3.98 0.69
N CYS A 141 2.36 -5.16 0.25
CA CYS A 141 3.16 -6.10 1.02
C CYS A 141 4.67 -5.82 0.85
N SER A 142 5.49 -6.84 0.69
CA SER A 142 6.93 -6.78 0.37
C SER A 142 7.39 -8.16 -0.07
N ILE A 143 8.46 -8.24 -0.89
CA ILE A 143 9.16 -9.51 -1.12
C ILE A 143 9.71 -10.08 0.18
N GLU A 144 9.97 -9.27 1.21
CA GLU A 144 10.39 -9.76 2.52
C GLU A 144 9.29 -10.56 3.25
N GLY A 145 8.04 -10.47 2.82
CA GLY A 145 6.97 -11.37 3.26
C GLY A 145 7.04 -12.77 2.62
N LEU A 146 7.90 -12.97 1.62
CA LEU A 146 8.17 -14.23 0.93
C LEU A 146 9.56 -14.76 1.32
N THR A 147 10.60 -13.93 1.15
CA THR A 147 11.99 -14.25 1.47
C THR A 147 12.56 -13.18 2.40
N PRO A 148 12.73 -13.48 3.71
CA PRO A 148 13.05 -12.47 4.72
C PRO A 148 14.47 -11.93 4.60
N ALA A 149 14.67 -10.66 4.98
CA ALA A 149 15.98 -10.05 5.11
C ALA A 149 16.48 -10.12 6.57
N LEU A 150 17.80 -10.05 6.73
CA LEU A 150 18.46 -10.03 8.04
C LEU A 150 18.00 -8.80 8.85
N ASN A 151 17.78 -8.96 10.15
CA ASN A 151 17.31 -7.93 11.09
C ASN A 151 15.92 -7.35 10.80
N HIS A 152 15.10 -8.04 10.02
CA HIS A 152 13.74 -7.64 9.67
C HIS A 152 12.68 -8.69 10.03
N SER A 153 12.96 -9.61 10.94
CA SER A 153 12.06 -10.74 11.23
C SER A 153 10.63 -10.32 11.58
N HIS A 154 10.43 -9.26 12.37
CA HIS A 154 9.11 -8.70 12.70
C HIS A 154 8.42 -8.09 11.49
N TYR A 155 9.17 -7.35 10.63
CA TYR A 155 8.65 -6.78 9.40
C TYR A 155 8.24 -7.88 8.40
N ALA A 156 9.13 -8.85 8.16
CA ALA A 156 8.88 -9.99 7.28
C ALA A 156 7.63 -10.75 7.73
N SER A 157 7.51 -11.04 9.05
CA SER A 157 6.35 -11.69 9.63
C SER A 157 5.06 -10.90 9.40
N SER A 158 5.09 -9.56 9.59
CA SER A 158 3.94 -8.69 9.35
C SER A 158 3.48 -8.72 7.88
N LYS A 159 4.44 -8.72 6.95
CA LYS A 159 4.15 -8.74 5.50
C LYS A 159 3.71 -10.11 5.01
N ALA A 160 4.27 -11.21 5.56
CA ALA A 160 3.77 -12.57 5.32
C ALA A 160 2.33 -12.74 5.82
N GLY A 161 2.02 -12.21 7.02
CA GLY A 161 0.67 -12.16 7.55
C GLY A 161 -0.30 -11.40 6.62
N LEU A 162 0.13 -10.25 6.09
CA LEU A 162 -0.69 -9.44 5.18
C LEU A 162 -0.93 -10.13 3.82
N ILE A 163 0.05 -10.87 3.30
CA ILE A 163 -0.12 -11.70 2.09
C ILE A 163 -1.20 -12.77 2.34
N ASN A 164 -1.13 -13.46 3.47
CA ASN A 164 -2.14 -14.48 3.78
C ASN A 164 -3.51 -13.89 4.09
N PHE A 165 -3.56 -12.75 4.79
CA PHE A 165 -4.80 -11.99 5.03
C PHE A 165 -5.46 -11.56 3.71
N THR A 166 -4.68 -11.20 2.68
CA THR A 166 -5.22 -10.88 1.34
C THR A 166 -6.04 -12.04 0.78
N LYS A 167 -5.55 -13.28 0.90
CA LYS A 167 -6.27 -14.48 0.43
C LYS A 167 -7.53 -14.74 1.25
N ALA A 168 -7.41 -14.65 2.58
CA ALA A 168 -8.54 -14.89 3.49
C ALA A 168 -9.66 -13.86 3.25
N SER A 169 -9.31 -12.57 3.17
CA SER A 169 -10.30 -11.52 2.91
C SER A 169 -10.91 -11.58 1.51
N ALA A 170 -10.14 -12.01 0.49
CA ALA A 170 -10.69 -12.27 -0.85
C ALA A 170 -11.77 -13.36 -0.82
N LEU A 171 -11.54 -14.42 -0.07
CA LEU A 171 -12.52 -15.51 0.12
C LEU A 171 -13.79 -15.01 0.82
N GLU A 172 -13.65 -14.24 1.90
CA GLU A 172 -14.78 -13.75 2.69
C GLU A 172 -15.59 -12.65 1.98
N LEU A 173 -14.92 -11.79 1.20
CA LEU A 173 -15.54 -10.60 0.62
C LEU A 173 -15.99 -10.77 -0.85
N GLY A 174 -15.68 -11.89 -1.47
CA GLY A 174 -16.06 -12.17 -2.86
C GLY A 174 -17.57 -12.11 -3.09
N SER A 175 -18.38 -12.63 -2.16
CA SER A 175 -19.85 -12.56 -2.24
C SER A 175 -20.41 -11.14 -2.16
N LYS A 176 -19.64 -10.18 -1.66
CA LYS A 176 -19.94 -8.75 -1.67
C LYS A 176 -19.43 -8.01 -2.90
N ASN A 177 -18.93 -8.73 -3.91
CA ASN A 177 -18.29 -8.16 -5.09
C ASN A 177 -17.09 -7.25 -4.75
N ILE A 178 -16.34 -7.59 -3.70
CA ILE A 178 -15.11 -6.91 -3.30
C ILE A 178 -13.93 -7.81 -3.64
N ARG A 179 -13.04 -7.33 -4.51
CA ARG A 179 -11.78 -8.00 -4.84
C ARG A 179 -10.69 -7.55 -3.87
N VAL A 180 -9.85 -8.45 -3.42
CA VAL A 180 -8.71 -8.14 -2.54
C VAL A 180 -7.46 -8.78 -3.12
N ASN A 181 -6.47 -7.95 -3.45
CA ASN A 181 -5.19 -8.40 -4.00
C ASN A 181 -4.01 -7.74 -3.26
N SER A 182 -2.82 -8.23 -3.48
CA SER A 182 -1.60 -7.65 -2.93
C SER A 182 -0.52 -7.47 -4.00
N ILE A 183 0.38 -6.52 -3.74
CA ILE A 183 1.63 -6.35 -4.45
C ILE A 183 2.77 -6.56 -3.45
N CYS A 184 3.79 -7.30 -3.85
CA CYS A 184 5.07 -7.42 -3.15
C CYS A 184 6.15 -6.64 -3.91
N PRO A 185 6.41 -5.37 -3.53
CA PRO A 185 7.51 -4.60 -4.09
C PRO A 185 8.86 -5.20 -3.69
N GLY A 186 9.84 -5.06 -4.59
CA GLY A 186 11.25 -5.19 -4.26
C GLY A 186 11.83 -3.90 -3.69
N LEU A 187 13.13 -3.66 -3.89
CA LEU A 187 13.78 -2.43 -3.45
C LEU A 187 13.39 -1.27 -4.38
N ILE A 188 12.62 -0.33 -3.83
CA ILE A 188 12.09 0.83 -4.55
C ILE A 188 12.91 2.06 -4.18
N GLU A 189 13.29 2.84 -5.20
CA GLU A 189 14.03 4.08 -5.04
C GLU A 189 13.30 5.06 -4.12
N ARG A 190 14.03 5.64 -3.17
CA ARG A 190 13.62 6.74 -2.32
C ARG A 190 14.75 7.74 -2.15
N GLN A 191 14.39 8.94 -1.73
CA GLN A 191 15.38 9.99 -1.45
C GLN A 191 16.45 9.47 -0.48
N ASN A 192 17.72 9.70 -0.82
CA ASN A 192 18.91 9.32 -0.04
C ASN A 192 19.11 7.81 0.19
N LEU A 193 18.40 6.91 -0.48
CA LEU A 193 18.56 5.47 -0.27
C LEU A 193 20.01 5.01 -0.50
N ASP A 194 20.66 5.52 -1.53
CA ASP A 194 22.05 5.26 -1.90
C ASP A 194 23.06 5.73 -0.84
N LYS A 195 22.71 6.79 -0.09
CA LYS A 195 23.52 7.32 1.02
C LYS A 195 23.25 6.58 2.32
N ASP A 196 21.98 6.27 2.60
CA ASP A 196 21.56 5.61 3.82
C ASP A 196 21.99 4.12 3.83
N TRP A 197 21.99 3.47 2.66
CA TRP A 197 22.27 2.03 2.55
C TRP A 197 23.04 1.65 1.25
N PRO A 198 24.26 2.20 1.03
CA PRO A 198 25.00 2.03 -0.22
C PRO A 198 25.34 0.56 -0.54
N GLN A 199 25.66 -0.27 0.48
CA GLN A 199 25.97 -1.68 0.28
C GLN A 199 24.75 -2.47 -0.19
N GLY A 200 23.57 -2.18 0.37
CA GLY A 200 22.32 -2.84 -0.04
C GLY A 200 21.93 -2.47 -1.46
N VAL A 201 22.04 -1.20 -1.83
CA VAL A 201 21.80 -0.74 -3.21
C VAL A 201 22.74 -1.43 -4.19
N LYS A 202 24.05 -1.47 -3.87
CA LYS A 202 25.05 -2.16 -4.71
C LYS A 202 24.72 -3.65 -4.86
N SER A 203 24.46 -4.34 -3.75
CA SER A 203 24.11 -5.77 -3.77
C SER A 203 22.84 -6.04 -4.58
N TRP A 204 21.83 -5.15 -4.46
CA TRP A 204 20.62 -5.25 -5.27
C TRP A 204 20.92 -5.13 -6.76
N LEU A 205 21.68 -4.13 -7.17
CA LEU A 205 22.03 -3.88 -8.56
C LEU A 205 22.86 -5.02 -9.17
N GLU A 206 23.69 -5.69 -8.35
CA GLU A 206 24.45 -6.86 -8.77
C GLU A 206 23.59 -8.12 -8.95
N LYS A 207 22.57 -8.31 -8.12
CA LYS A 207 21.76 -9.53 -8.09
C LYS A 207 20.48 -9.45 -8.91
N ALA A 208 19.76 -8.33 -8.83
CA ALA A 208 18.46 -8.19 -9.49
C ALA A 208 18.58 -8.41 -11.01
N PRO A 209 17.78 -9.28 -11.62
CA PRO A 209 17.82 -9.56 -13.05
C PRO A 209 17.69 -8.30 -13.92
N LEU A 210 16.80 -7.36 -13.56
CA LEU A 210 16.64 -6.11 -14.32
C LEU A 210 17.70 -5.03 -14.02
N LYS A 211 18.69 -5.31 -13.13
CA LYS A 211 19.86 -4.45 -12.88
C LYS A 211 19.54 -2.99 -12.55
N ARG A 212 18.39 -2.72 -11.95
CA ARG A 212 17.96 -1.40 -11.46
C ARG A 212 17.16 -1.49 -10.20
N LEU A 213 17.04 -0.39 -9.48
CA LEU A 213 16.01 -0.23 -8.45
C LEU A 213 14.63 -0.12 -9.11
N GLY A 214 13.59 -0.52 -8.40
CA GLY A 214 12.23 -0.21 -8.78
C GLY A 214 11.94 1.27 -8.58
N ALA A 215 11.12 1.86 -9.43
CA ALA A 215 10.56 3.19 -9.24
C ALA A 215 9.15 3.10 -8.67
N GLY A 216 8.68 4.16 -7.98
CA GLY A 216 7.30 4.21 -7.52
C GLY A 216 6.27 3.97 -8.63
N ASN A 217 6.59 4.37 -9.86
CA ASN A 217 5.74 4.12 -11.03
C ASN A 217 5.63 2.63 -11.42
N ASP A 218 6.64 1.81 -11.16
CA ASP A 218 6.56 0.36 -11.41
C ASP A 218 5.45 -0.26 -10.56
N ILE A 219 5.38 0.14 -9.28
CA ILE A 219 4.33 -0.30 -8.36
C ILE A 219 2.98 0.33 -8.69
N ALA A 220 2.96 1.61 -9.04
CA ALA A 220 1.74 2.34 -9.35
C ALA A 220 1.02 1.81 -10.60
N ASN A 221 1.74 1.37 -11.63
CA ASN A 221 1.16 0.74 -12.81
C ASN A 221 0.53 -0.63 -12.49
N ALA A 222 1.20 -1.44 -11.68
CA ALA A 222 0.65 -2.71 -11.19
C ALA A 222 -0.58 -2.48 -10.30
N ALA A 223 -0.55 -1.45 -9.44
CA ALA A 223 -1.67 -1.05 -8.61
C ALA A 223 -2.88 -0.65 -9.46
N LEU A 224 -2.70 0.21 -10.46
CA LEU A 224 -3.79 0.61 -11.37
C LEU A 224 -4.42 -0.62 -12.04
N PHE A 225 -3.62 -1.56 -12.54
CA PHE A 225 -4.14 -2.79 -13.14
C PHE A 225 -5.02 -3.57 -12.14
N LEU A 226 -4.51 -3.86 -10.94
CA LEU A 226 -5.21 -4.69 -9.97
C LEU A 226 -6.48 -4.05 -9.40
N VAL A 227 -6.54 -2.72 -9.29
CA VAL A 227 -7.74 -2.05 -8.77
C VAL A 227 -8.79 -1.76 -9.83
N SER A 228 -8.47 -1.86 -11.11
CA SER A 228 -9.36 -1.57 -12.23
C SER A 228 -10.18 -2.79 -12.69
N ASP A 229 -11.12 -2.54 -13.61
CA ASP A 229 -11.95 -3.58 -14.22
C ASP A 229 -11.15 -4.54 -15.12
N ALA A 230 -9.92 -4.16 -15.55
CA ALA A 230 -9.03 -5.07 -16.26
C ALA A 230 -8.63 -6.29 -15.40
N ALA A 231 -8.75 -6.19 -14.07
CA ALA A 231 -8.52 -7.28 -13.11
C ALA A 231 -9.84 -7.82 -12.51
N SER A 232 -10.97 -7.69 -13.22
CA SER A 232 -12.31 -8.05 -12.68
C SER A 232 -12.44 -9.51 -12.23
N PHE A 233 -11.63 -10.41 -12.75
CA PHE A 233 -11.61 -11.83 -12.36
C PHE A 233 -10.37 -12.22 -11.54
N ILE A 234 -9.68 -11.22 -10.96
CA ILE A 234 -8.49 -11.41 -10.13
C ILE A 234 -8.81 -11.00 -8.69
N THR A 235 -8.80 -11.95 -7.77
CA THR A 235 -8.93 -11.75 -6.32
C THR A 235 -8.10 -12.78 -5.57
N GLY A 236 -7.53 -12.43 -4.42
CA GLY A 236 -6.61 -13.27 -3.63
C GLY A 236 -5.21 -13.41 -4.23
N ALA A 237 -4.90 -12.69 -5.31
CA ALA A 237 -3.59 -12.75 -5.95
C ALA A 237 -2.53 -11.95 -5.17
N ASN A 238 -1.29 -12.46 -5.22
CA ASN A 238 -0.10 -11.74 -4.76
C ASN A 238 0.82 -11.51 -5.95
N LEU A 239 0.97 -10.26 -6.39
CA LEU A 239 1.80 -9.88 -7.52
C LEU A 239 3.17 -9.39 -7.04
N VAL A 240 4.23 -10.12 -7.40
CA VAL A 240 5.60 -9.70 -7.13
C VAL A 240 6.05 -8.68 -8.18
N VAL A 241 6.58 -7.53 -7.73
CA VAL A 241 7.07 -6.44 -8.59
C VAL A 241 8.43 -5.99 -8.06
N ASP A 242 9.47 -6.73 -8.42
CA ASP A 242 10.80 -6.67 -7.78
C ASP A 242 11.98 -6.71 -8.75
N GLY A 243 11.73 -6.63 -10.06
CA GLY A 243 12.78 -6.74 -11.08
C GLY A 243 13.37 -8.15 -11.21
N GLY A 244 12.66 -9.16 -10.69
CA GLY A 244 13.05 -10.58 -10.73
C GLY A 244 13.91 -11.02 -9.54
N MET A 245 14.07 -10.21 -8.49
CA MET A 245 14.92 -10.55 -7.34
C MET A 245 14.47 -11.85 -6.65
N GLU A 246 13.17 -12.07 -6.52
CA GLU A 246 12.60 -13.29 -5.90
C GLU A 246 12.95 -14.58 -6.69
N CYS A 247 13.28 -14.45 -7.99
CA CYS A 247 13.68 -15.57 -8.83
C CYS A 247 15.17 -15.93 -8.71
N VAL A 248 15.96 -15.12 -7.98
CA VAL A 248 17.41 -15.35 -7.85
C VAL A 248 17.67 -16.52 -6.91
N PRO A 249 18.37 -17.58 -7.34
CA PRO A 249 18.71 -18.70 -6.47
C PRO A 249 19.53 -18.29 -5.26
N SER A 250 19.28 -18.91 -4.12
CA SER A 250 20.03 -18.66 -2.87
C SER A 250 21.38 -19.40 -2.77
N TRP A 251 21.69 -20.28 -3.73
CA TRP A 251 22.98 -21.02 -3.84
C TRP A 251 23.96 -20.36 -4.77
#